data_a94d5eb5cc8eaafb83bd9074bee40b96
#
_entry.id   a94d5eb5cc8eaafb83bd9074bee40b96
#
_cell.length_a   1.000
_cell.length_b   1.000
_cell.length_c   1.000
_cell.angle_alpha   90.00
_cell.angle_beta   90.00
_cell.angle_gamma   90.00
#
_symmetry.space_group_name_H-M   'P 1'
#
loop_
_entity.id
_entity.type
_entity.pdbx_description
1 polymer ?
#
loop_
_entity_poly.entity_id
_entity_poly.type
_entity_poly.pdbx_seq_one_letter_code
_entity_poly.pdbx_strand_id
1 'polypeptide(L)'
;MIKINENYLKLPGSYLFSTIAKKVKAYQEEHPDADIIRLGIGDVTLPIAPSIVKALHEAVDEMGQASTFHGYAPDLGYDFLRETIAKADYQERGCQIEADEIFVSDGAKSDCGNIQELFAENARIAVCDPVYPVYVDSNVMAGRTGQYDSVSGTWSDVIYLPCTMENGFVPALPDQVPDMIYLCNPCNPTGTTLTKEQLKVWVDYANANGAVILYDAAYEAYITEEEIPHTIYEVEGARTCAIEFRSYSKNAGFTGVRLGFTVVPKDLKSKEASLHDMWARRHGTKYNGAPYIQQKAGLAVYSEEGRREVKEQVAYYMRNARTIYDGLKEAGYDVVGGVNSPYVWLHTGEQTSWEFFDTLLDKAHVVGTPGSGFGPSGEHYFRLTGFGTYENTVKAVERIKNLKK
;
A
#
# COMPACT_ATOMS: atom_id res chain seq x y z
N MET A 1 -20.67 -11.29 31.89
CA MET A 1 -19.41 -10.85 31.26
C MET A 1 -19.63 -10.66 29.76
N ILE A 2 -19.07 -9.60 29.19
CA ILE A 2 -19.11 -9.36 27.76
C ILE A 2 -18.19 -10.37 27.07
N LYS A 3 -18.68 -11.06 26.01
CA LYS A 3 -17.85 -11.92 25.16
C LYS A 3 -17.22 -11.04 24.08
N ILE A 4 -15.91 -11.05 23.96
CA ILE A 4 -15.13 -10.27 23.00
C ILE A 4 -14.50 -11.21 21.96
N ASN A 5 -14.02 -10.64 20.85
CA ASN A 5 -13.14 -11.35 19.92
C ASN A 5 -11.72 -11.38 20.52
N GLU A 6 -11.33 -12.53 21.10
CA GLU A 6 -10.05 -12.70 21.80
C GLU A 6 -8.84 -12.63 20.86
N ASN A 7 -9.04 -12.73 19.53
CA ASN A 7 -7.94 -12.59 18.58
C ASN A 7 -7.27 -11.19 18.64
N TYR A 8 -8.04 -10.17 19.04
CA TYR A 8 -7.46 -8.82 19.24
C TYR A 8 -6.40 -8.78 20.35
N LEU A 9 -6.48 -9.70 21.32
CA LEU A 9 -5.51 -9.78 22.42
C LEU A 9 -4.19 -10.43 21.98
N LYS A 10 -4.15 -11.07 20.82
CA LYS A 10 -2.95 -11.69 20.27
C LYS A 10 -2.03 -10.67 19.60
N LEU A 11 -2.56 -9.51 19.17
CA LEU A 11 -1.77 -8.48 18.51
C LEU A 11 -0.71 -7.92 19.45
N PRO A 12 0.53 -7.66 18.98
CA PRO A 12 1.56 -6.99 19.77
C PRO A 12 1.06 -5.66 20.34
N GLY A 13 1.40 -5.36 21.58
CA GLY A 13 0.88 -4.19 22.32
C GLY A 13 1.26 -2.82 21.76
N SER A 14 2.12 -2.74 20.75
CA SER A 14 2.44 -1.48 20.06
C SER A 14 2.59 -1.69 18.56
N TYR A 15 1.81 -0.93 17.80
CA TYR A 15 2.00 -0.81 16.37
C TYR A 15 3.32 -0.10 16.07
N LEU A 16 4.11 -0.60 15.10
CA LEU A 16 5.43 -0.11 14.72
C LEU A 16 5.56 1.42 14.76
N PHE A 17 4.66 2.12 14.08
CA PHE A 17 4.72 3.59 13.97
C PHE A 17 4.46 4.31 15.29
N SER A 18 3.73 3.72 16.23
CA SER A 18 3.54 4.29 17.57
C SER A 18 4.82 4.20 18.41
N THR A 19 5.58 3.12 18.27
CA THR A 19 6.89 2.96 18.93
C THR A 19 7.90 3.99 18.40
N ILE A 20 7.97 4.16 17.08
CA ILE A 20 8.81 5.20 16.45
C ILE A 20 8.44 6.58 16.99
N ALA A 21 7.14 6.92 17.00
CA ALA A 21 6.67 8.22 17.48
C ALA A 21 7.06 8.49 18.94
N LYS A 22 6.96 7.48 19.82
CA LYS A 22 7.37 7.59 21.23
C LYS A 22 8.87 7.81 21.37
N LYS A 23 9.70 7.04 20.65
CA LYS A 23 11.18 7.20 20.67
C LYS A 23 11.59 8.60 20.20
N VAL A 24 11.04 9.05 19.07
CA VAL A 24 11.33 10.38 18.52
C VAL A 24 10.89 11.50 19.45
N LYS A 25 9.73 11.35 20.09
CA LYS A 25 9.26 12.34 21.08
C LYS A 25 10.19 12.42 22.29
N ALA A 26 10.57 11.29 22.86
CA ALA A 26 11.51 11.25 23.99
C ALA A 26 12.85 11.90 23.61
N TYR A 27 13.40 11.57 22.45
CA TYR A 27 14.63 12.17 21.95
C TYR A 27 14.51 13.68 21.77
N GLN A 28 13.40 14.18 21.24
CA GLN A 28 13.17 15.62 21.04
C GLN A 28 13.03 16.38 22.36
N GLU A 29 12.51 15.72 23.43
CA GLU A 29 12.44 16.30 24.79
C GLU A 29 13.81 16.43 25.42
N GLU A 30 14.74 15.49 25.15
CA GLU A 30 16.13 15.52 25.64
C GLU A 30 17.02 16.44 24.77
N HIS A 31 16.68 16.59 23.48
CA HIS A 31 17.42 17.37 22.48
C HIS A 31 16.52 18.39 21.78
N PRO A 32 16.03 19.44 22.48
CA PRO A 32 15.03 20.37 21.96
C PRO A 32 15.49 21.14 20.69
N ASP A 33 16.79 21.34 20.52
CA ASP A 33 17.37 22.05 19.36
C ASP A 33 17.72 21.11 18.18
N ALA A 34 17.48 19.81 18.31
CA ALA A 34 17.76 18.85 17.24
C ALA A 34 16.82 19.06 16.04
N ASP A 35 17.40 19.34 14.87
CA ASP A 35 16.70 19.46 13.61
C ASP A 35 16.45 18.06 13.03
N ILE A 36 15.37 17.41 13.46
CA ILE A 36 15.00 16.04 13.07
C ILE A 36 14.31 16.02 11.71
N ILE A 37 14.90 15.33 10.74
CA ILE A 37 14.33 15.09 9.42
C ILE A 37 13.61 13.75 9.40
N ARG A 38 12.33 13.74 9.03
CA ARG A 38 11.48 12.55 9.03
C ARG A 38 11.33 12.00 7.61
N LEU A 39 11.95 10.84 7.33
CA LEU A 39 11.87 10.10 6.07
C LEU A 39 11.29 8.67 6.29
N GLY A 40 10.54 8.46 7.37
CA GLY A 40 9.98 7.14 7.71
C GLY A 40 8.49 7.00 7.44
N ILE A 41 7.73 8.10 7.44
CA ILE A 41 6.29 8.07 7.31
C ILE A 41 5.91 7.91 5.84
N GLY A 42 5.11 6.90 5.54
CA GLY A 42 4.52 6.71 4.20
C GLY A 42 3.32 7.62 3.96
N ASP A 43 3.44 8.92 4.26
CA ASP A 43 2.42 9.92 4.03
C ASP A 43 2.92 11.01 3.09
N VAL A 44 2.04 11.47 2.19
CA VAL A 44 2.34 12.57 1.26
C VAL A 44 2.45 13.88 2.01
N THR A 45 3.26 14.80 1.50
CA THR A 45 3.57 16.08 2.15
C THR A 45 3.21 17.30 1.32
N LEU A 46 3.00 17.13 0.01
CA LEU A 46 2.52 18.20 -0.85
C LEU A 46 1.02 18.42 -0.63
N PRO A 47 0.53 19.67 -0.74
CA PRO A 47 -0.89 19.96 -0.71
C PRO A 47 -1.61 19.31 -1.89
N ILE A 48 -2.91 19.08 -1.75
CA ILE A 48 -3.77 18.59 -2.83
C ILE A 48 -3.71 19.55 -4.02
N ALA A 49 -3.68 18.99 -5.23
CA ALA A 49 -3.58 19.73 -6.48
C ALA A 49 -4.73 20.76 -6.65
N PRO A 50 -4.44 21.96 -7.21
CA PRO A 50 -5.43 23.05 -7.30
C PRO A 50 -6.73 22.68 -8.04
N SER A 51 -6.65 21.90 -9.12
CA SER A 51 -7.83 21.44 -9.86
C SER A 51 -8.73 20.54 -9.01
N ILE A 52 -8.14 19.72 -8.16
CA ILE A 52 -8.85 18.84 -7.24
C ILE A 52 -9.49 19.65 -6.10
N VAL A 53 -8.77 20.63 -5.55
CA VAL A 53 -9.32 21.54 -4.53
C VAL A 53 -10.53 22.30 -5.09
N LYS A 54 -10.45 22.77 -6.34
CA LYS A 54 -11.58 23.41 -7.02
C LYS A 54 -12.79 22.48 -7.11
N ALA A 55 -12.59 21.22 -7.51
CA ALA A 55 -13.68 20.23 -7.58
C ALA A 55 -14.30 19.93 -6.21
N LEU A 56 -13.50 19.91 -5.13
CA LEU A 56 -14.01 19.79 -3.76
C LEU A 56 -14.94 20.94 -3.40
N HIS A 57 -14.55 22.21 -3.70
CA HIS A 57 -15.38 23.38 -3.45
C HIS A 57 -16.68 23.34 -4.25
N GLU A 58 -16.61 23.03 -5.54
CA GLU A 58 -17.79 22.91 -6.41
C GLU A 58 -18.77 21.84 -5.88
N ALA A 59 -18.25 20.68 -5.46
CA ALA A 59 -19.08 19.62 -4.90
C ALA A 59 -19.72 20.00 -3.55
N VAL A 60 -19.05 20.79 -2.71
CA VAL A 60 -19.63 21.35 -1.47
C VAL A 60 -20.76 22.33 -1.79
N ASP A 61 -20.57 23.21 -2.77
CA ASP A 61 -21.60 24.16 -3.21
C ASP A 61 -22.84 23.44 -3.78
N GLU A 62 -22.64 22.36 -4.57
CA GLU A 62 -23.71 21.47 -5.06
C GLU A 62 -24.52 20.88 -3.90
N MET A 63 -23.85 20.42 -2.84
CA MET A 63 -24.51 19.86 -1.65
C MET A 63 -25.32 20.88 -0.86
N GLY A 64 -25.02 22.17 -1.01
CA GLY A 64 -25.74 23.28 -0.36
C GLY A 64 -27.02 23.70 -1.05
N GLN A 65 -27.36 23.14 -2.22
CA GLN A 65 -28.50 23.57 -3.03
C GLN A 65 -29.52 22.43 -3.19
N ALA A 66 -30.82 22.71 -2.96
CA ALA A 66 -31.86 21.70 -3.04
C ALA A 66 -31.95 20.98 -4.41
N SER A 67 -31.59 21.66 -5.50
CA SER A 67 -31.62 21.09 -6.86
C SER A 67 -30.46 20.15 -7.18
N THR A 68 -29.36 20.25 -6.44
CA THR A 68 -28.12 19.49 -6.67
C THR A 68 -27.66 18.71 -5.43
N PHE A 69 -28.48 18.69 -4.39
CA PHE A 69 -28.20 17.91 -3.19
C PHE A 69 -28.18 16.42 -3.49
N HIS A 70 -27.19 15.71 -2.94
CA HIS A 70 -27.04 14.26 -3.00
C HIS A 70 -27.21 13.64 -1.59
N GLY A 71 -28.08 12.64 -1.48
CA GLY A 71 -28.22 11.83 -0.28
C GLY A 71 -27.15 10.73 -0.22
N TYR A 72 -27.53 9.53 0.22
CA TYR A 72 -26.64 8.38 0.19
C TYR A 72 -26.11 8.12 -1.22
N ALA A 73 -24.82 7.91 -1.34
CA ALA A 73 -24.22 7.48 -2.59
C ALA A 73 -24.71 6.05 -2.95
N PRO A 74 -24.69 5.67 -4.25
CA PRO A 74 -24.83 4.27 -4.61
C PRO A 74 -23.77 3.40 -3.91
N ASP A 75 -24.13 2.21 -3.45
CA ASP A 75 -23.25 1.34 -2.67
C ASP A 75 -21.92 1.04 -3.36
N LEU A 76 -21.90 0.94 -4.69
CA LEU A 76 -20.70 0.70 -5.48
C LEU A 76 -19.92 1.98 -5.84
N GLY A 77 -20.48 3.14 -5.57
CA GLY A 77 -19.99 4.45 -6.05
C GLY A 77 -20.77 4.97 -7.25
N TYR A 78 -20.59 6.26 -7.54
CA TYR A 78 -21.28 6.92 -8.67
C TYR A 78 -20.72 6.45 -10.02
N ASP A 79 -21.62 6.29 -11.00
CA ASP A 79 -21.29 5.85 -12.36
C ASP A 79 -20.27 6.77 -13.02
N PHE A 80 -20.36 8.10 -12.83
CA PHE A 80 -19.42 9.07 -13.41
C PHE A 80 -17.96 8.77 -13.04
N LEU A 81 -17.71 8.28 -11.81
CA LEU A 81 -16.38 7.93 -11.37
C LEU A 81 -15.98 6.51 -11.81
N ARG A 82 -16.87 5.52 -11.64
CA ARG A 82 -16.59 4.13 -12.01
C ARG A 82 -16.34 3.94 -13.51
N GLU A 83 -17.13 4.59 -14.35
CA GLU A 83 -16.93 4.59 -15.81
C GLU A 83 -15.62 5.25 -16.21
N THR A 84 -15.27 6.37 -15.53
CA THR A 84 -14.00 7.06 -15.77
C THR A 84 -12.81 6.19 -15.36
N ILE A 85 -12.86 5.53 -14.20
CA ILE A 85 -11.83 4.60 -13.74
C ILE A 85 -11.70 3.42 -14.72
N ALA A 86 -12.82 2.77 -15.08
CA ALA A 86 -12.81 1.64 -16.01
C ALA A 86 -12.10 2.00 -17.32
N LYS A 87 -12.43 3.15 -17.88
CA LYS A 87 -11.84 3.63 -19.12
C LYS A 87 -10.36 3.97 -18.96
N ALA A 88 -10.03 4.84 -17.99
CA ALA A 88 -8.70 5.45 -17.88
C ALA A 88 -7.63 4.51 -17.31
N ASP A 89 -7.99 3.72 -16.30
CA ASP A 89 -7.01 2.89 -15.59
C ASP A 89 -6.90 1.47 -16.18
N TYR A 90 -7.91 1.02 -16.94
CA TYR A 90 -7.98 -0.36 -17.45
C TYR A 90 -8.17 -0.44 -18.96
N GLN A 91 -9.23 0.10 -19.55
CA GLN A 91 -9.54 -0.09 -20.97
C GLN A 91 -8.53 0.60 -21.89
N GLU A 92 -8.03 1.78 -21.51
CA GLU A 92 -6.94 2.46 -22.23
C GLU A 92 -5.61 1.64 -22.23
N ARG A 93 -5.47 0.66 -21.31
CA ARG A 93 -4.36 -0.30 -21.23
C ARG A 93 -4.69 -1.65 -21.88
N GLY A 94 -5.86 -1.80 -22.51
CA GLY A 94 -6.32 -3.04 -23.12
C GLY A 94 -6.90 -4.06 -22.18
N CYS A 95 -7.14 -3.70 -20.90
CA CYS A 95 -7.74 -4.56 -19.91
C CYS A 95 -9.27 -4.48 -19.96
N GLN A 96 -9.93 -5.63 -19.93
CA GLN A 96 -11.40 -5.72 -19.98
C GLN A 96 -11.97 -5.64 -18.54
N ILE A 97 -12.00 -4.44 -17.97
CA ILE A 97 -12.67 -4.17 -16.69
C ILE A 97 -13.83 -3.23 -16.96
N GLU A 98 -15.02 -3.61 -16.47
CA GLU A 98 -16.23 -2.83 -16.60
C GLU A 98 -16.53 -2.00 -15.35
N ALA A 99 -17.29 -0.92 -15.51
CA ALA A 99 -17.59 -0.02 -14.39
C ALA A 99 -18.28 -0.72 -13.21
N ASP A 100 -19.07 -1.74 -13.47
CA ASP A 100 -19.77 -2.51 -12.43
C ASP A 100 -18.91 -3.57 -11.74
N GLU A 101 -17.65 -3.73 -12.16
CA GLU A 101 -16.64 -4.51 -11.45
C GLU A 101 -15.80 -3.65 -10.48
N ILE A 102 -16.07 -2.33 -10.43
CA ILE A 102 -15.36 -1.34 -9.61
C ILE A 102 -16.22 -0.91 -8.43
N PHE A 103 -15.65 -1.02 -7.23
CA PHE A 103 -16.29 -0.71 -5.95
C PHE A 103 -15.54 0.43 -5.27
N VAL A 104 -16.12 1.63 -5.29
CA VAL A 104 -15.50 2.83 -4.71
C VAL A 104 -15.63 2.79 -3.19
N SER A 105 -14.55 3.11 -2.50
CA SER A 105 -14.43 3.03 -1.04
C SER A 105 -13.73 4.26 -0.42
N ASP A 106 -13.52 4.22 0.88
CA ASP A 106 -12.77 5.22 1.64
C ASP A 106 -11.25 4.97 1.66
N GLY A 107 -10.77 4.00 0.87
CA GLY A 107 -9.35 3.73 0.67
C GLY A 107 -8.96 2.26 0.77
N ALA A 108 -7.87 1.90 0.10
CA ALA A 108 -7.38 0.52 0.00
C ALA A 108 -7.16 -0.16 1.36
N LYS A 109 -6.82 0.58 2.42
CA LYS A 109 -6.60 -0.01 3.75
C LYS A 109 -7.85 -0.66 4.34
N SER A 110 -8.99 0.01 4.25
CA SER A 110 -10.27 -0.54 4.68
C SER A 110 -10.72 -1.69 3.76
N ASP A 111 -10.48 -1.57 2.46
CA ASP A 111 -10.78 -2.65 1.53
C ASP A 111 -9.97 -3.92 1.82
N CYS A 112 -8.66 -3.81 2.01
CA CYS A 112 -7.80 -4.93 2.42
C CYS A 112 -8.24 -5.57 3.74
N GLY A 113 -8.70 -4.75 4.70
CA GLY A 113 -9.20 -5.24 5.98
C GLY A 113 -10.56 -5.92 5.88
N ASN A 114 -11.40 -5.47 4.95
CA ASN A 114 -12.79 -5.93 4.81
C ASN A 114 -12.94 -7.12 3.85
N ILE A 115 -12.10 -7.21 2.80
CA ILE A 115 -12.23 -8.23 1.74
C ILE A 115 -12.13 -9.65 2.29
N GLN A 116 -11.38 -9.84 3.35
CA GLN A 116 -11.21 -11.14 4.00
C GLN A 116 -12.50 -11.73 4.59
N GLU A 117 -13.56 -10.91 4.77
CA GLU A 117 -14.88 -11.41 5.18
C GLU A 117 -15.52 -12.33 4.12
N LEU A 118 -15.03 -12.31 2.87
CA LEU A 118 -15.49 -13.19 1.80
C LEU A 118 -14.94 -14.62 1.92
N PHE A 119 -13.91 -14.83 2.73
CA PHE A 119 -13.20 -16.09 2.83
C PHE A 119 -13.52 -16.81 4.14
N ALA A 120 -13.44 -18.15 4.12
CA ALA A 120 -13.68 -18.99 5.27
C ALA A 120 -12.72 -18.65 6.45
N GLU A 121 -13.17 -18.94 7.68
CA GLU A 121 -12.39 -18.67 8.88
C GLU A 121 -11.05 -19.43 8.92
N ASN A 122 -11.01 -20.61 8.29
CA ASN A 122 -9.83 -21.45 8.18
C ASN A 122 -9.05 -21.27 6.86
N ALA A 123 -9.36 -20.25 6.09
CA ALA A 123 -8.62 -19.92 4.86
C ALA A 123 -7.17 -19.55 5.20
N ARG A 124 -6.22 -20.17 4.50
CA ARG A 124 -4.79 -19.93 4.69
C ARG A 124 -4.32 -18.72 3.88
N ILE A 125 -3.46 -17.92 4.49
CA ILE A 125 -2.89 -16.75 3.82
C ILE A 125 -1.41 -16.94 3.52
N ALA A 126 -0.98 -16.43 2.36
CA ALA A 126 0.42 -16.23 2.05
C ALA A 126 0.71 -14.73 1.91
N VAL A 127 1.82 -14.28 2.49
CA VAL A 127 2.30 -12.90 2.43
C VAL A 127 3.77 -12.86 2.07
N CYS A 128 4.19 -11.86 1.29
CA CYS A 128 5.62 -11.58 1.16
C CYS A 128 6.23 -11.23 2.52
N ASP A 129 7.51 -11.47 2.71
CA ASP A 129 8.24 -11.09 3.90
C ASP A 129 9.58 -10.41 3.47
N PRO A 130 9.74 -9.12 3.71
CA PRO A 130 8.90 -8.21 4.49
C PRO A 130 7.61 -7.78 3.77
N VAL A 131 6.60 -7.34 4.55
CA VAL A 131 5.26 -7.02 4.05
C VAL A 131 4.64 -5.82 4.79
N TYR A 132 3.66 -5.17 4.18
CA TYR A 132 2.83 -4.19 4.86
C TYR A 132 2.04 -4.86 6.00
N PRO A 133 2.23 -4.47 7.29
CA PRO A 133 1.73 -5.22 8.44
C PRO A 133 0.21 -5.43 8.47
N VAL A 134 -0.55 -4.56 7.80
CA VAL A 134 -2.02 -4.62 7.78
C VAL A 134 -2.54 -5.94 7.24
N TYR A 135 -1.85 -6.58 6.30
CA TYR A 135 -2.32 -7.87 5.76
C TYR A 135 -2.27 -8.97 6.82
N VAL A 136 -1.21 -9.01 7.62
CA VAL A 136 -1.08 -9.97 8.73
C VAL A 136 -2.01 -9.58 9.87
N ASP A 137 -1.96 -8.34 10.37
CA ASP A 137 -2.72 -7.90 11.53
C ASP A 137 -4.23 -8.07 11.34
N SER A 138 -4.75 -7.75 10.15
CA SER A 138 -6.18 -7.93 9.87
C SER A 138 -6.60 -9.39 9.85
N ASN A 139 -5.72 -10.31 9.42
CA ASN A 139 -5.96 -11.75 9.51
C ASN A 139 -5.79 -12.30 10.92
N VAL A 140 -4.92 -11.71 11.76
CA VAL A 140 -4.88 -12.00 13.21
C VAL A 140 -6.23 -11.67 13.85
N MET A 141 -6.76 -10.47 13.58
CA MET A 141 -8.09 -10.04 14.09
C MET A 141 -9.20 -11.00 13.65
N ALA A 142 -9.08 -11.58 12.46
CA ALA A 142 -10.03 -12.56 11.91
C ALA A 142 -9.79 -14.00 12.41
N GLY A 143 -8.71 -14.26 13.14
CA GLY A 143 -8.43 -15.58 13.75
C GLY A 143 -7.75 -16.59 12.84
N ARG A 144 -7.17 -16.17 11.69
CA ARG A 144 -6.59 -17.06 10.65
C ARG A 144 -5.11 -17.39 10.84
N THR A 145 -4.44 -16.80 11.81
CA THR A 145 -2.97 -16.81 11.85
C THR A 145 -2.35 -17.80 12.83
N GLY A 146 -3.16 -18.48 13.62
CA GLY A 146 -2.67 -19.43 14.63
C GLY A 146 -2.03 -18.74 15.84
N GLN A 147 -0.85 -19.20 16.24
CA GLN A 147 -0.10 -18.71 17.39
C GLN A 147 1.11 -17.88 16.93
N TYR A 148 1.42 -16.84 17.69
CA TYR A 148 2.61 -16.03 17.45
C TYR A 148 3.83 -16.65 18.13
N ASP A 149 4.90 -16.85 17.39
CA ASP A 149 6.21 -17.20 17.90
C ASP A 149 7.10 -15.94 18.00
N SER A 150 7.39 -15.53 19.22
CA SER A 150 8.21 -14.34 19.49
C SER A 150 9.68 -14.51 19.14
N VAL A 151 10.17 -15.73 18.96
CA VAL A 151 11.57 -16.01 18.59
C VAL A 151 11.79 -15.79 17.09
N SER A 152 10.91 -16.37 16.27
CA SER A 152 10.96 -16.21 14.82
C SER A 152 10.27 -14.93 14.32
N GLY A 153 9.42 -14.29 15.14
CA GLY A 153 8.60 -13.15 14.74
C GLY A 153 7.48 -13.51 13.77
N THR A 154 7.05 -14.78 13.73
CA THR A 154 6.07 -15.30 12.76
C THR A 154 4.82 -15.86 13.42
N TRP A 155 3.75 -15.99 12.63
CA TRP A 155 2.51 -16.67 13.00
C TRP A 155 2.48 -18.08 12.41
N SER A 156 2.08 -19.09 13.18
CA SER A 156 2.17 -20.51 12.81
C SER A 156 1.39 -20.89 11.55
N ASP A 157 0.28 -20.22 11.26
CA ASP A 157 -0.63 -20.57 10.18
C ASP A 157 -0.55 -19.58 8.98
N VAL A 158 0.46 -18.68 9.02
CA VAL A 158 0.77 -17.76 7.91
C VAL A 158 1.91 -18.33 7.07
N ILE A 159 1.73 -18.39 5.78
CA ILE A 159 2.77 -18.77 4.82
C ILE A 159 3.56 -17.50 4.47
N TYR A 160 4.79 -17.43 4.93
CA TYR A 160 5.70 -16.33 4.61
C TYR A 160 6.48 -16.65 3.33
N LEU A 161 6.56 -15.68 2.43
CA LEU A 161 7.26 -15.76 1.14
C LEU A 161 8.48 -14.82 1.21
N PRO A 162 9.67 -15.32 1.55
CA PRO A 162 10.84 -14.45 1.71
C PRO A 162 11.16 -13.65 0.46
N CYS A 163 11.33 -12.35 0.62
CA CYS A 163 11.75 -11.39 -0.41
C CYS A 163 13.02 -10.70 0.07
N THR A 164 14.18 -11.20 -0.34
CA THR A 164 15.51 -10.82 0.14
C THR A 164 16.42 -10.42 -1.02
N MET A 165 17.59 -9.87 -0.69
CA MET A 165 18.64 -9.57 -1.69
C MET A 165 19.05 -10.83 -2.49
N GLU A 166 19.08 -12.01 -1.83
CA GLU A 166 19.52 -13.26 -2.44
C GLU A 166 18.60 -13.72 -3.57
N ASN A 167 17.30 -13.49 -3.46
CA ASN A 167 16.31 -13.84 -4.49
C ASN A 167 15.85 -12.63 -5.33
N GLY A 168 16.55 -11.49 -5.21
CA GLY A 168 16.20 -10.26 -5.93
C GLY A 168 14.83 -9.69 -5.55
N PHE A 169 14.36 -9.99 -4.34
CA PHE A 169 13.02 -9.63 -3.83
C PHE A 169 11.85 -10.23 -4.62
N VAL A 170 12.10 -11.34 -5.35
CA VAL A 170 11.07 -12.09 -6.07
C VAL A 170 10.66 -13.30 -5.24
N PRO A 171 9.42 -13.36 -4.72
CA PRO A 171 8.99 -14.47 -3.90
C PRO A 171 8.87 -15.77 -4.71
N ALA A 172 9.36 -16.89 -4.15
CA ALA A 172 9.17 -18.23 -4.70
C ALA A 172 7.75 -18.74 -4.39
N LEU A 173 7.25 -19.64 -5.25
CA LEU A 173 5.99 -20.33 -4.98
C LEU A 173 6.10 -21.17 -3.71
N PRO A 174 5.06 -21.18 -2.84
CA PRO A 174 5.09 -21.93 -1.58
C PRO A 174 4.85 -23.43 -1.79
N ASP A 175 5.41 -24.24 -0.88
CA ASP A 175 5.14 -25.69 -0.84
C ASP A 175 3.71 -26.03 -0.41
N GLN A 176 3.12 -25.17 0.43
CA GLN A 176 1.73 -25.29 0.89
C GLN A 176 0.84 -24.37 0.07
N VAL A 177 -0.28 -24.88 -0.41
CA VAL A 177 -1.25 -24.07 -1.17
C VAL A 177 -2.01 -23.13 -0.23
N PRO A 178 -1.90 -21.80 -0.39
CA PRO A 178 -2.73 -20.83 0.29
C PRO A 178 -4.09 -20.68 -0.40
N ASP A 179 -5.07 -20.15 0.33
CA ASP A 179 -6.36 -19.73 -0.24
C ASP A 179 -6.31 -18.25 -0.68
N MET A 180 -5.53 -17.42 0.04
CA MET A 180 -5.33 -16.00 -0.26
C MET A 180 -3.83 -15.68 -0.35
N ILE A 181 -3.45 -14.94 -1.39
CA ILE A 181 -2.06 -14.54 -1.66
C ILE A 181 -2.01 -13.01 -1.72
N TYR A 182 -1.36 -12.37 -0.76
CA TYR A 182 -1.17 -10.91 -0.78
C TYR A 182 0.08 -10.55 -1.57
N LEU A 183 -0.09 -9.79 -2.64
CA LEU A 183 0.99 -9.21 -3.44
C LEU A 183 0.84 -7.70 -3.47
N CYS A 184 1.89 -6.96 -3.12
CA CYS A 184 1.94 -5.50 -3.21
C CYS A 184 2.92 -5.10 -4.32
N ASN A 185 2.42 -4.43 -5.36
CA ASN A 185 3.24 -4.06 -6.51
C ASN A 185 2.88 -2.67 -7.05
N PRO A 186 3.78 -1.71 -6.96
CA PRO A 186 5.08 -1.68 -6.26
C PRO A 186 5.00 -1.95 -4.76
N CYS A 187 6.01 -2.62 -4.22
CA CYS A 187 5.99 -3.15 -2.86
C CYS A 187 6.23 -2.07 -1.79
N ASN A 188 5.41 -2.05 -0.78
CA ASN A 188 5.69 -1.45 0.51
C ASN A 188 6.03 -2.61 1.49
N PRO A 189 7.28 -2.72 2.03
CA PRO A 189 8.23 -1.63 2.29
C PRO A 189 9.40 -1.49 1.31
N THR A 190 9.70 -2.49 0.48
CA THR A 190 10.96 -2.62 -0.23
C THR A 190 11.14 -1.65 -1.42
N GLY A 191 10.04 -1.14 -1.95
CA GLY A 191 10.05 -0.33 -3.17
C GLY A 191 10.36 -1.11 -4.45
N THR A 192 10.46 -2.44 -4.36
CA THR A 192 10.69 -3.34 -5.51
C THR A 192 9.41 -3.61 -6.28
N THR A 193 9.55 -4.12 -7.49
CA THR A 193 8.43 -4.46 -8.36
C THR A 193 8.60 -5.85 -8.96
N LEU A 194 7.48 -6.47 -9.30
CA LEU A 194 7.42 -7.70 -10.09
C LEU A 194 7.10 -7.35 -11.54
N THR A 195 7.80 -7.98 -12.48
CA THR A 195 7.51 -7.86 -13.91
C THR A 195 6.22 -8.60 -14.27
N LYS A 196 5.75 -8.37 -15.50
CA LYS A 196 4.58 -9.08 -16.01
C LYS A 196 4.79 -10.60 -16.06
N GLU A 197 5.98 -11.06 -16.41
CA GLU A 197 6.35 -12.48 -16.43
C GLU A 197 6.37 -13.09 -15.03
N GLN A 198 6.91 -12.36 -14.05
CA GLN A 198 6.93 -12.82 -12.66
C GLN A 198 5.52 -12.89 -12.06
N LEU A 199 4.65 -11.90 -12.35
CA LEU A 199 3.25 -11.94 -11.95
C LEU A 199 2.47 -13.06 -12.66
N LYS A 200 2.81 -13.39 -13.91
CA LYS A 200 2.19 -14.51 -14.64
C LYS A 200 2.39 -15.84 -13.91
N VAL A 201 3.55 -16.07 -13.31
CA VAL A 201 3.80 -17.28 -12.50
C VAL A 201 2.79 -17.38 -11.35
N TRP A 202 2.50 -16.27 -10.68
CA TRP A 202 1.54 -16.23 -9.58
C TRP A 202 0.09 -16.38 -10.05
N VAL A 203 -0.26 -15.77 -11.17
CA VAL A 203 -1.60 -15.89 -11.80
C VAL A 203 -1.86 -17.35 -12.21
N ASP A 204 -0.89 -18.00 -12.85
CA ASP A 204 -1.00 -19.41 -13.24
C ASP A 204 -1.10 -20.31 -12.02
N TYR A 205 -0.28 -20.07 -11.00
CA TYR A 205 -0.32 -20.81 -9.74
C TYR A 205 -1.69 -20.67 -9.04
N ALA A 206 -2.22 -19.45 -8.93
CA ALA A 206 -3.50 -19.19 -8.29
C ALA A 206 -4.65 -19.88 -9.02
N ASN A 207 -4.69 -19.79 -10.36
CA ASN A 207 -5.69 -20.46 -11.17
C ASN A 207 -5.61 -21.99 -11.06
N ALA A 208 -4.39 -22.57 -11.06
CA ALA A 208 -4.19 -24.01 -10.95
C ALA A 208 -4.61 -24.57 -9.61
N ASN A 209 -4.51 -23.79 -8.52
CA ASN A 209 -4.74 -24.23 -7.15
C ASN A 209 -6.06 -23.70 -6.55
N GLY A 210 -6.82 -22.84 -7.27
CA GLY A 210 -8.04 -22.24 -6.76
C GLY A 210 -7.80 -21.19 -5.66
N ALA A 211 -6.63 -20.56 -5.65
CA ALA A 211 -6.28 -19.46 -4.76
C ALA A 211 -6.71 -18.12 -5.31
N VAL A 212 -6.84 -17.10 -4.45
CA VAL A 212 -7.14 -15.73 -4.84
C VAL A 212 -5.95 -14.82 -4.54
N ILE A 213 -5.51 -14.07 -5.54
CA ILE A 213 -4.51 -13.01 -5.37
C ILE A 213 -5.22 -11.74 -4.90
N LEU A 214 -4.79 -11.21 -3.76
CA LEU A 214 -5.16 -9.91 -3.23
C LEU A 214 -4.03 -8.93 -3.58
N TYR A 215 -4.22 -8.21 -4.68
CA TYR A 215 -3.19 -7.39 -5.32
C TYR A 215 -3.32 -5.93 -4.89
N ASP A 216 -2.36 -5.44 -4.10
CA ASP A 216 -2.32 -4.05 -3.66
C ASP A 216 -1.48 -3.20 -4.61
N ALA A 217 -2.15 -2.36 -5.40
CA ALA A 217 -1.56 -1.46 -6.38
C ALA A 217 -1.59 0.02 -5.91
N ALA A 218 -1.51 0.27 -4.61
CA ALA A 218 -1.59 1.64 -4.06
C ALA A 218 -0.48 2.59 -4.54
N TYR A 219 0.60 2.05 -5.10
CA TYR A 219 1.75 2.81 -5.60
C TYR A 219 1.91 2.76 -7.13
N GLU A 220 0.92 2.28 -7.86
CA GLU A 220 1.01 2.10 -9.33
C GLU A 220 1.37 3.38 -10.10
N ALA A 221 0.91 4.54 -9.61
CA ALA A 221 1.20 5.83 -10.24
C ALA A 221 2.69 6.22 -10.24
N TYR A 222 3.50 5.52 -9.44
CA TYR A 222 4.95 5.72 -9.34
C TYR A 222 5.76 4.86 -10.31
N ILE A 223 5.12 3.92 -11.03
CA ILE A 223 5.77 3.05 -12.02
C ILE A 223 6.26 3.88 -13.19
N THR A 224 7.53 3.71 -13.55
CA THR A 224 8.20 4.43 -14.64
C THR A 224 8.76 3.51 -15.73
N GLU A 225 8.93 2.22 -15.44
CA GLU A 225 9.48 1.21 -16.35
C GLU A 225 8.36 0.48 -17.09
N GLU A 226 8.49 0.33 -18.40
CA GLU A 226 7.43 -0.21 -19.29
C GLU A 226 7.11 -1.69 -19.03
N GLU A 227 8.09 -2.47 -18.55
CA GLU A 227 7.92 -3.89 -18.25
C GLU A 227 7.13 -4.15 -16.96
N ILE A 228 6.93 -3.13 -16.14
CA ILE A 228 6.17 -3.26 -14.89
C ILE A 228 4.70 -2.93 -15.16
N PRO A 229 3.79 -3.87 -14.93
CA PRO A 229 2.37 -3.62 -15.18
C PRO A 229 1.77 -2.68 -14.13
N HIS A 230 0.89 -1.79 -14.58
CA HIS A 230 0.14 -0.87 -13.72
C HIS A 230 -1.08 -1.52 -13.04
N THR A 231 -1.51 -2.65 -13.57
CA THR A 231 -2.60 -3.45 -13.01
C THR A 231 -2.31 -4.93 -13.22
N ILE A 232 -2.77 -5.75 -12.28
CA ILE A 232 -2.65 -7.22 -12.41
C ILE A 232 -3.39 -7.72 -13.66
N TYR A 233 -4.41 -6.99 -14.13
CA TYR A 233 -5.23 -7.40 -15.27
C TYR A 233 -4.54 -7.24 -16.64
N GLU A 234 -3.33 -6.67 -16.69
CA GLU A 234 -2.45 -6.77 -17.84
C GLU A 234 -1.83 -8.18 -17.99
N VAL A 235 -1.95 -9.01 -16.95
CA VAL A 235 -1.50 -10.40 -16.95
C VAL A 235 -2.66 -11.32 -17.35
N GLU A 236 -2.47 -12.11 -18.39
CA GLU A 236 -3.48 -13.05 -18.89
C GLU A 236 -3.88 -14.06 -17.78
N GLY A 237 -5.18 -14.23 -17.57
CA GLY A 237 -5.75 -15.12 -16.56
C GLY A 237 -6.00 -14.46 -15.20
N ALA A 238 -5.61 -13.21 -14.99
CA ALA A 238 -5.78 -12.54 -13.69
C ALA A 238 -7.25 -12.30 -13.32
N ARG A 239 -8.14 -12.10 -14.29
CA ARG A 239 -9.57 -11.88 -14.05
C ARG A 239 -10.27 -13.03 -13.32
N THR A 240 -9.73 -14.24 -13.42
CA THR A 240 -10.30 -15.43 -12.79
C THR A 240 -9.72 -15.77 -11.42
N CYS A 241 -8.70 -15.02 -10.96
CA CYS A 241 -8.03 -15.32 -9.70
C CYS A 241 -7.55 -14.10 -8.89
N ALA A 242 -7.78 -12.85 -9.36
CA ALA A 242 -7.25 -11.67 -8.68
C ALA A 242 -8.32 -10.64 -8.33
N ILE A 243 -8.17 -10.03 -7.15
CA ILE A 243 -8.86 -8.83 -6.68
C ILE A 243 -7.79 -7.74 -6.55
N GLU A 244 -8.03 -6.54 -7.12
CA GLU A 244 -7.08 -5.43 -7.08
C GLU A 244 -7.58 -4.31 -6.18
N PHE A 245 -6.69 -3.78 -5.33
CA PHE A 245 -6.94 -2.61 -4.48
C PHE A 245 -6.20 -1.41 -5.02
N ARG A 246 -6.90 -0.29 -5.14
CA ARG A 246 -6.38 1.00 -5.63
C ARG A 246 -6.62 2.11 -4.63
N SER A 247 -5.75 3.11 -4.62
CA SER A 247 -5.81 4.19 -3.64
C SER A 247 -5.46 5.54 -4.26
N TYR A 248 -6.27 6.55 -3.98
CA TYR A 248 -5.93 7.94 -4.29
C TYR A 248 -5.01 8.58 -3.23
N SER A 249 -4.72 7.86 -2.14
CA SER A 249 -3.91 8.39 -1.03
C SER A 249 -2.52 8.82 -1.47
N LYS A 250 -1.88 8.03 -2.36
CA LYS A 250 -0.47 8.25 -2.70
C LYS A 250 -0.29 8.97 -4.03
N ASN A 251 -1.16 8.75 -5.00
CA ASN A 251 -1.08 9.42 -6.29
C ASN A 251 -1.62 10.86 -6.25
N ALA A 252 -2.77 11.10 -5.58
CA ALA A 252 -3.46 12.39 -5.58
C ALA A 252 -3.50 13.11 -4.22
N GLY A 253 -2.77 12.60 -3.22
CA GLY A 253 -2.68 13.24 -1.90
C GLY A 253 -3.91 13.02 -1.00
N PHE A 254 -4.75 12.03 -1.27
CA PHE A 254 -6.02 11.81 -0.55
C PHE A 254 -5.87 11.07 0.79
N THR A 255 -4.72 11.17 1.45
CA THR A 255 -4.51 10.57 2.77
C THR A 255 -5.49 11.09 3.82
N GLY A 256 -5.89 12.35 3.72
CA GLY A 256 -6.91 13.00 4.57
C GLY A 256 -8.30 13.05 3.95
N VAL A 257 -8.43 13.04 2.63
CA VAL A 257 -9.71 13.08 1.91
C VAL A 257 -10.42 11.73 1.96
N ARG A 258 -9.69 10.63 1.87
CA ARG A 258 -10.15 9.23 1.92
C ARG A 258 -10.92 8.81 0.67
N LEU A 259 -10.23 8.25 -0.31
CA LEU A 259 -10.83 7.63 -1.48
C LEU A 259 -9.94 6.49 -2.00
N GLY A 260 -10.56 5.41 -2.43
CA GLY A 260 -9.95 4.28 -3.08
C GLY A 260 -11.00 3.46 -3.81
N PHE A 261 -10.59 2.36 -4.38
CA PHE A 261 -11.53 1.40 -4.96
C PHE A 261 -10.93 0.01 -5.02
N THR A 262 -11.81 -0.98 -5.08
CA THR A 262 -11.49 -2.39 -5.30
C THR A 262 -12.06 -2.82 -6.64
N VAL A 263 -11.30 -3.60 -7.39
CA VAL A 263 -11.80 -4.28 -8.60
C VAL A 263 -12.00 -5.76 -8.29
N VAL A 264 -13.22 -6.21 -8.46
CA VAL A 264 -13.60 -7.62 -8.32
C VAL A 264 -14.27 -8.08 -9.62
N PRO A 265 -13.52 -8.78 -10.50
CA PRO A 265 -14.06 -9.23 -11.77
C PRO A 265 -15.23 -10.20 -11.62
N LYS A 266 -16.20 -10.12 -12.51
CA LYS A 266 -17.34 -11.06 -12.59
C LYS A 266 -16.91 -12.48 -12.92
N ASP A 267 -15.71 -12.64 -13.50
CA ASP A 267 -15.14 -13.96 -13.83
C ASP A 267 -14.55 -14.66 -12.61
N LEU A 268 -14.32 -13.93 -11.51
CA LEU A 268 -13.79 -14.48 -10.27
C LEU A 268 -14.86 -15.21 -9.47
N LYS A 269 -14.87 -16.53 -9.57
CA LYS A 269 -15.92 -17.38 -9.02
C LYS A 269 -15.33 -18.58 -8.27
N SER A 270 -15.94 -18.91 -7.12
CA SER A 270 -15.83 -20.25 -6.54
C SER A 270 -16.80 -21.20 -7.25
N LYS A 271 -16.81 -22.49 -6.86
CA LYS A 271 -17.78 -23.45 -7.37
C LYS A 271 -19.22 -23.08 -7.03
N GLU A 272 -19.43 -22.33 -5.96
CA GLU A 272 -20.75 -22.09 -5.34
C GLU A 272 -21.21 -20.63 -5.49
N ALA A 273 -20.28 -19.68 -5.61
CA ALA A 273 -20.62 -18.26 -5.58
C ALA A 273 -19.65 -17.39 -6.40
N SER A 274 -20.12 -16.26 -6.87
CA SER A 274 -19.32 -15.17 -7.43
C SER A 274 -18.76 -14.32 -6.29
N LEU A 275 -17.43 -14.10 -6.27
CA LEU A 275 -16.82 -13.19 -5.29
C LEU A 275 -17.25 -11.75 -5.54
N HIS A 276 -17.50 -11.37 -6.79
CA HIS A 276 -18.09 -10.09 -7.16
C HIS A 276 -19.44 -9.87 -6.47
N ASP A 277 -20.36 -10.84 -6.55
CA ASP A 277 -21.69 -10.72 -5.95
C ASP A 277 -21.63 -10.72 -4.42
N MET A 278 -20.72 -11.49 -3.85
CA MET A 278 -20.46 -11.49 -2.40
C MET A 278 -19.93 -10.12 -1.92
N TRP A 279 -18.99 -9.52 -2.66
CA TRP A 279 -18.46 -8.20 -2.33
C TRP A 279 -19.51 -7.10 -2.50
N ALA A 280 -20.31 -7.16 -3.57
CA ALA A 280 -21.46 -6.28 -3.77
C ALA A 280 -22.48 -6.40 -2.63
N ARG A 281 -22.78 -7.62 -2.19
CA ARG A 281 -23.67 -7.86 -1.05
C ARG A 281 -23.10 -7.30 0.26
N ARG A 282 -21.78 -7.44 0.48
CA ARG A 282 -21.10 -6.86 1.64
C ARG A 282 -21.22 -5.34 1.64
N HIS A 283 -20.99 -4.67 0.49
CA HIS A 283 -21.16 -3.22 0.34
C HIS A 283 -22.57 -2.79 0.67
N GLY A 284 -23.57 -3.34 0.04
CA GLY A 284 -24.97 -3.02 0.29
C GLY A 284 -25.48 -3.35 1.70
N THR A 285 -24.68 -4.09 2.51
CA THR A 285 -25.07 -4.42 3.90
C THR A 285 -24.30 -3.61 4.94
N LYS A 286 -23.02 -3.29 4.69
CA LYS A 286 -22.11 -2.72 5.70
C LYS A 286 -21.54 -1.36 5.32
N TYR A 287 -21.87 -0.84 4.13
CA TYR A 287 -21.29 0.39 3.61
C TYR A 287 -22.31 1.17 2.78
N ASN A 288 -22.50 2.47 3.07
CA ASN A 288 -23.45 3.35 2.39
C ASN A 288 -22.83 4.14 1.23
N GLY A 289 -21.74 3.64 0.66
CA GLY A 289 -21.00 4.29 -0.42
C GLY A 289 -20.05 5.39 0.05
N ALA A 290 -19.04 5.68 -0.77
CA ALA A 290 -18.12 6.78 -0.53
C ALA A 290 -18.83 8.15 -0.70
N PRO A 291 -18.47 9.17 0.08
CA PRO A 291 -19.12 10.48 0.00
C PRO A 291 -19.03 11.10 -1.40
N TYR A 292 -20.12 11.79 -1.80
CA TYR A 292 -20.21 12.48 -3.10
C TYR A 292 -19.03 13.40 -3.36
N ILE A 293 -18.68 14.24 -2.35
CA ILE A 293 -17.62 15.26 -2.45
C ILE A 293 -16.28 14.62 -2.80
N GLN A 294 -15.94 13.51 -2.15
CA GLN A 294 -14.70 12.79 -2.42
C GLN A 294 -14.69 12.14 -3.81
N GLN A 295 -15.82 11.63 -4.27
CA GLN A 295 -15.92 11.04 -5.60
C GLN A 295 -15.81 12.09 -6.71
N LYS A 296 -16.34 13.30 -6.51
CA LYS A 296 -16.12 14.45 -7.42
C LYS A 296 -14.66 14.86 -7.45
N ALA A 297 -13.99 14.88 -6.30
CA ALA A 297 -12.55 15.12 -6.24
C ALA A 297 -11.75 14.02 -6.96
N GLY A 298 -12.17 12.75 -6.81
CA GLY A 298 -11.60 11.62 -7.53
C GLY A 298 -11.77 11.73 -9.05
N LEU A 299 -12.93 12.20 -9.52
CA LEU A 299 -13.16 12.46 -10.94
C LEU A 299 -12.21 13.53 -11.50
N ALA A 300 -11.92 14.57 -10.71
CA ALA A 300 -11.02 15.65 -11.14
C ALA A 300 -9.58 15.17 -11.39
N VAL A 301 -9.14 14.09 -10.73
CA VAL A 301 -7.83 13.44 -10.97
C VAL A 301 -7.65 13.03 -12.44
N TYR A 302 -8.74 12.62 -13.09
CA TYR A 302 -8.74 12.14 -14.48
C TYR A 302 -8.90 13.25 -15.53
N SER A 303 -9.19 14.49 -15.13
CA SER A 303 -9.16 15.63 -16.05
C SER A 303 -7.75 15.86 -16.61
N GLU A 304 -7.64 16.54 -17.75
CA GLU A 304 -6.33 16.87 -18.34
C GLU A 304 -5.44 17.63 -17.34
N GLU A 305 -5.99 18.62 -16.65
CA GLU A 305 -5.29 19.41 -15.65
C GLU A 305 -4.93 18.58 -14.42
N GLY A 306 -5.88 17.78 -13.90
CA GLY A 306 -5.65 16.90 -12.74
C GLY A 306 -4.56 15.87 -13.00
N ARG A 307 -4.58 15.21 -14.16
CA ARG A 307 -3.52 14.25 -14.57
C ARG A 307 -2.15 14.94 -14.62
N ARG A 308 -2.05 16.14 -15.17
CA ARG A 308 -0.80 16.91 -15.25
C ARG A 308 -0.29 17.24 -13.84
N GLU A 309 -1.14 17.81 -12.99
CA GLU A 309 -0.77 18.21 -11.62
C GLU A 309 -0.35 17.02 -10.75
N VAL A 310 -1.11 15.92 -10.81
CA VAL A 310 -0.79 14.67 -10.09
C VAL A 310 0.54 14.09 -10.58
N LYS A 311 0.78 14.07 -11.90
CA LYS A 311 2.06 13.61 -12.46
C LYS A 311 3.24 14.45 -11.98
N GLU A 312 3.08 15.76 -11.86
CA GLU A 312 4.10 16.66 -11.32
C GLU A 312 4.42 16.35 -9.84
N GLN A 313 3.39 16.07 -9.02
CA GLN A 313 3.57 15.70 -7.62
C GLN A 313 4.25 14.32 -7.48
N VAL A 314 3.86 13.33 -8.27
CA VAL A 314 4.51 12.01 -8.32
C VAL A 314 5.97 12.15 -8.72
N ALA A 315 6.26 12.94 -9.77
CA ALA A 315 7.64 13.20 -10.22
C ALA A 315 8.49 13.89 -9.14
N TYR A 316 7.89 14.78 -8.36
CA TYR A 316 8.57 15.41 -7.22
C TYR A 316 9.03 14.37 -6.18
N TYR A 317 8.16 13.47 -5.77
CA TYR A 317 8.50 12.42 -4.81
C TYR A 317 9.49 11.39 -5.38
N MET A 318 9.37 11.06 -6.67
CA MET A 318 10.32 10.17 -7.33
C MET A 318 11.71 10.78 -7.44
N ARG A 319 11.82 12.10 -7.67
CA ARG A 319 13.11 12.82 -7.59
C ARG A 319 13.73 12.68 -6.20
N ASN A 320 12.93 12.81 -5.13
CA ASN A 320 13.41 12.64 -3.77
C ASN A 320 13.89 11.19 -3.52
N ALA A 321 13.09 10.20 -3.91
CA ALA A 321 13.45 8.79 -3.79
C ALA A 321 14.74 8.47 -4.54
N ARG A 322 14.90 8.99 -5.75
CA ARG A 322 16.12 8.84 -6.55
C ARG A 322 17.34 9.50 -5.88
N THR A 323 17.17 10.68 -5.30
CA THR A 323 18.21 11.37 -4.53
C THR A 323 18.67 10.53 -3.35
N ILE A 324 17.74 9.90 -2.61
CA ILE A 324 18.06 8.99 -1.50
C ILE A 324 18.82 7.78 -2.04
N TYR A 325 18.29 7.10 -3.05
CA TYR A 325 18.89 5.91 -3.63
C TYR A 325 20.33 6.15 -4.10
N ASP A 326 20.53 7.16 -4.95
CA ASP A 326 21.83 7.46 -5.54
C ASP A 326 22.85 7.89 -4.46
N GLY A 327 22.43 8.74 -3.52
CA GLY A 327 23.30 9.21 -2.45
C GLY A 327 23.73 8.11 -1.47
N LEU A 328 22.84 7.18 -1.14
CA LEU A 328 23.18 6.05 -0.28
C LEU A 328 24.05 5.03 -0.99
N LYS A 329 23.79 4.77 -2.27
CA LYS A 329 24.63 3.90 -3.10
C LYS A 329 26.06 4.45 -3.25
N GLU A 330 26.19 5.76 -3.48
CA GLU A 330 27.49 6.46 -3.51
C GLU A 330 28.24 6.35 -2.18
N ALA A 331 27.52 6.34 -1.04
CA ALA A 331 28.09 6.13 0.29
C ALA A 331 28.44 4.66 0.60
N GLY A 332 28.21 3.73 -0.33
CA GLY A 332 28.54 2.32 -0.20
C GLY A 332 27.51 1.52 0.63
N TYR A 333 26.25 1.97 0.67
CA TYR A 333 25.16 1.14 1.19
C TYR A 333 24.56 0.26 0.08
N ASP A 334 24.14 -0.93 0.46
CA ASP A 334 23.31 -1.77 -0.42
C ASP A 334 21.85 -1.30 -0.33
N VAL A 335 21.30 -0.86 -1.46
CA VAL A 335 19.97 -0.28 -1.54
C VAL A 335 19.20 -0.80 -2.74
N VAL A 336 17.88 -0.93 -2.56
CA VAL A 336 16.91 -1.23 -3.62
C VAL A 336 15.70 -0.29 -3.53
N GLY A 337 14.81 -0.33 -4.50
CA GLY A 337 13.66 0.58 -4.57
C GLY A 337 14.03 1.95 -5.16
N GLY A 338 13.15 2.94 -5.00
CA GLY A 338 13.38 4.32 -5.47
C GLY A 338 13.30 4.51 -6.99
N VAL A 339 12.88 3.50 -7.76
CA VAL A 339 12.74 3.52 -9.23
C VAL A 339 11.27 3.56 -9.64
N ASN A 340 10.47 2.63 -9.17
CA ASN A 340 9.02 2.54 -9.42
C ASN A 340 8.18 2.79 -8.15
N SER A 341 8.80 3.33 -7.11
CA SER A 341 8.19 3.55 -5.80
C SER A 341 8.91 4.66 -5.05
N PRO A 342 8.21 5.42 -4.19
CA PRO A 342 8.85 6.41 -3.34
C PRO A 342 9.65 5.81 -2.18
N TYR A 343 9.68 4.48 -2.03
CA TYR A 343 10.42 3.79 -0.97
C TYR A 343 11.80 3.37 -1.42
N VAL A 344 12.76 3.56 -0.53
CA VAL A 344 14.14 3.07 -0.64
C VAL A 344 14.40 2.14 0.54
N TRP A 345 14.84 0.93 0.26
CA TRP A 345 15.12 -0.12 1.21
C TRP A 345 16.62 -0.32 1.32
N LEU A 346 17.17 -0.02 2.49
CA LEU A 346 18.59 0.03 2.76
C LEU A 346 18.98 -1.14 3.67
N HIS A 347 20.08 -1.86 3.32
CA HIS A 347 20.68 -2.86 4.20
C HIS A 347 21.58 -2.17 5.24
N THR A 348 21.38 -2.48 6.53
CA THR A 348 22.03 -1.82 7.66
C THR A 348 23.42 -2.39 8.01
N GLY A 349 23.88 -3.42 7.28
CA GLY A 349 25.11 -4.14 7.59
C GLY A 349 24.94 -5.04 8.83
N GLU A 350 25.86 -4.96 9.77
CA GLU A 350 25.86 -5.77 11.00
C GLU A 350 24.83 -5.28 12.04
N GLN A 351 24.34 -4.04 11.92
CA GLN A 351 23.39 -3.49 12.88
C GLN A 351 21.99 -4.09 12.68
N THR A 352 21.30 -4.36 13.78
CA THR A 352 19.85 -4.62 13.73
C THR A 352 19.12 -3.38 13.23
N SER A 353 17.90 -3.55 12.72
CA SER A 353 17.12 -2.44 12.18
C SER A 353 16.82 -1.36 13.24
N TRP A 354 16.67 -1.72 14.51
CA TRP A 354 16.48 -0.79 15.61
C TRP A 354 17.77 -0.12 16.09
N GLU A 355 18.91 -0.82 16.11
CA GLU A 355 20.20 -0.20 16.38
C GLU A 355 20.56 0.84 15.31
N PHE A 356 20.25 0.55 14.05
CA PHE A 356 20.41 1.52 12.97
C PHE A 356 19.47 2.73 13.11
N PHE A 357 18.22 2.50 13.57
CA PHE A 357 17.30 3.58 13.89
C PHE A 357 17.88 4.52 14.95
N ASP A 358 18.39 3.96 16.06
CA ASP A 358 18.97 4.74 17.14
C ASP A 358 20.25 5.48 16.67
N THR A 359 21.08 4.84 15.85
CA THR A 359 22.27 5.47 15.22
C THR A 359 21.88 6.66 14.32
N LEU A 360 20.85 6.52 13.47
CA LEU A 360 20.40 7.60 12.59
C LEU A 360 19.80 8.76 13.39
N LEU A 361 19.02 8.46 14.40
CA LEU A 361 18.39 9.47 15.25
C LEU A 361 19.44 10.27 16.01
N ASP A 362 20.39 9.59 16.66
CA ASP A 362 21.41 10.21 17.51
C ASP A 362 22.47 10.98 16.71
N LYS A 363 23.00 10.37 15.64
CA LYS A 363 24.16 10.92 14.93
C LYS A 363 23.82 11.74 13.69
N ALA A 364 22.66 11.48 13.07
CA ALA A 364 22.25 12.15 11.84
C ALA A 364 20.99 13.01 12.02
N HIS A 365 20.25 12.87 13.12
CA HIS A 365 18.94 13.44 13.33
C HIS A 365 17.98 13.13 12.17
N VAL A 366 18.02 11.87 11.67
CA VAL A 366 17.17 11.36 10.62
C VAL A 366 16.34 10.21 11.15
N VAL A 367 15.06 10.21 10.83
CA VAL A 367 14.09 9.17 11.21
C VAL A 367 13.60 8.44 9.96
N GLY A 368 13.80 7.14 9.92
CA GLY A 368 13.19 6.23 8.95
C GLY A 368 12.38 5.16 9.66
N THR A 369 12.16 4.02 9.01
CA THR A 369 11.36 2.93 9.57
C THR A 369 12.19 1.66 9.66
N PRO A 370 12.39 1.07 10.87
CA PRO A 370 13.07 -0.21 11.04
C PRO A 370 12.41 -1.32 10.24
N GLY A 371 13.22 -2.10 9.53
CA GLY A 371 12.73 -3.14 8.62
C GLY A 371 12.08 -4.31 9.34
N SER A 372 12.54 -4.68 10.55
CA SER A 372 11.93 -5.73 11.37
C SER A 372 10.45 -5.48 11.71
N GLY A 373 9.98 -4.23 11.62
CA GLY A 373 8.58 -3.91 11.78
C GLY A 373 7.69 -4.34 10.60
N PHE A 374 8.28 -4.85 9.52
CA PHE A 374 7.58 -5.35 8.33
C PHE A 374 7.67 -6.88 8.19
N GLY A 375 8.29 -7.56 9.12
CA GLY A 375 8.46 -9.01 9.14
C GLY A 375 9.91 -9.43 9.40
N PRO A 376 10.14 -10.71 9.70
CA PRO A 376 11.47 -11.24 10.06
C PRO A 376 12.55 -10.99 9.01
N SER A 377 12.22 -11.14 7.70
CA SER A 377 13.17 -10.86 6.61
C SER A 377 13.48 -9.36 6.45
N GLY A 378 12.80 -8.50 7.20
CA GLY A 378 13.11 -7.07 7.30
C GLY A 378 14.20 -6.75 8.32
N GLU A 379 14.67 -7.72 9.13
CA GLU A 379 15.79 -7.49 10.02
C GLU A 379 17.05 -7.18 9.21
N HIS A 380 17.92 -6.33 9.73
CA HIS A 380 19.07 -5.75 9.02
C HIS A 380 18.71 -4.88 7.82
N TYR A 381 17.45 -4.40 7.73
CA TYR A 381 17.03 -3.44 6.72
C TYR A 381 16.34 -2.23 7.34
N PHE A 382 16.27 -1.17 6.53
CA PHE A 382 15.68 0.10 6.93
C PHE A 382 14.97 0.78 5.77
N ARG A 383 13.73 1.23 5.98
CA ARG A 383 12.97 1.93 4.95
C ARG A 383 13.13 3.44 5.08
N LEU A 384 13.51 4.09 3.97
CA LEU A 384 13.41 5.52 3.77
C LEU A 384 12.38 5.83 2.69
N THR A 385 11.87 7.06 2.67
CA THR A 385 10.80 7.46 1.74
C THR A 385 11.09 8.81 1.11
N GLY A 386 10.71 8.95 -0.16
CA GLY A 386 10.74 10.22 -0.90
C GLY A 386 9.65 11.22 -0.48
N PHE A 387 8.76 10.86 0.44
CA PHE A 387 7.73 11.74 0.96
C PHE A 387 8.32 12.77 1.93
N GLY A 388 8.77 13.91 1.41
CA GLY A 388 9.38 14.97 2.16
C GLY A 388 9.66 16.18 1.26
N THR A 389 10.24 17.25 1.81
CA THR A 389 10.76 18.32 0.98
C THR A 389 12.09 17.88 0.34
N TYR A 390 12.39 18.43 -0.83
CA TYR A 390 13.65 18.13 -1.52
C TYR A 390 14.87 18.56 -0.70
N GLU A 391 14.78 19.73 -0.08
CA GLU A 391 15.83 20.30 0.76
C GLU A 391 16.15 19.38 1.96
N ASN A 392 15.11 18.90 2.66
CA ASN A 392 15.27 17.95 3.75
C ASN A 392 15.80 16.60 3.26
N THR A 393 15.39 16.15 2.09
CA THR A 393 15.88 14.91 1.50
C THR A 393 17.38 14.98 1.23
N VAL A 394 17.85 16.05 0.57
CA VAL A 394 19.29 16.28 0.31
C VAL A 394 20.06 16.34 1.63
N LYS A 395 19.57 17.13 2.60
CA LYS A 395 20.21 17.28 3.90
C LYS A 395 20.30 15.97 4.68
N ALA A 396 19.24 15.14 4.65
CA ALA A 396 19.24 13.83 5.29
C ALA A 396 20.27 12.88 4.65
N VAL A 397 20.30 12.83 3.31
CA VAL A 397 21.29 12.03 2.57
C VAL A 397 22.71 12.42 2.93
N GLU A 398 23.05 13.71 2.95
CA GLU A 398 24.37 14.22 3.34
C GLU A 398 24.74 13.80 4.77
N ARG A 399 23.79 13.87 5.72
CA ARG A 399 24.01 13.45 7.10
C ARG A 399 24.28 11.94 7.21
N ILE A 400 23.52 11.11 6.46
CA ILE A 400 23.71 9.65 6.44
C ILE A 400 25.06 9.29 5.80
N LYS A 401 25.45 9.95 4.70
CA LYS A 401 26.77 9.77 4.06
C LYS A 401 27.93 10.01 5.05
N ASN A 402 27.79 10.97 5.93
CA ASN A 402 28.83 11.29 6.92
C ASN A 402 28.98 10.24 8.03
N LEU A 403 28.03 9.32 8.22
CA LEU A 403 28.16 8.22 9.16
C LEU A 403 29.16 7.13 8.70
N LYS A 404 29.48 7.09 7.41
CA LYS A 404 30.44 6.13 6.82
C LYS A 404 31.84 6.69 6.61
N LYS A 405 32.06 7.98 6.90
CA LYS A 405 33.39 8.62 6.89
C LYS A 405 34.07 8.47 8.25
#